data_d74ae50bdc6ef1d9d08930616fd78f18
#
_entry.id   d74ae50bdc6ef1d9d08930616fd78f18
#
_cell.length_a   1.000
_cell.length_b   1.000
_cell.length_c   1.000
_cell.angle_alpha   90.00
_cell.angle_beta   90.00
_cell.angle_gamma   90.00
#
_symmetry.space_group_name_H-M   'P 1'
#
loop_
_entity.id
_entity.type
_entity.pdbx_description
1 polymer ?
#
loop_
_entity_poly.entity_id
_entity_poly.type
_entity_poly.pdbx_seq_one_letter_code
_entity_poly.pdbx_strand_id
1 'polypeptide(L)'
;MQHPHATPDLPPILNASLPPSFRQIRLELAREAGHPEGEHGIAYVLLAPLAADGRIDPAQWKEHREACRVVRLRPGGEQTAGHLVHRPGGSWAFHYEDEAHLPDEAGYHFTDERFVPGEYVAIRDDGDLHTFRVVSTARL
;
A
#
# COMPACT_ATOMS: atom_id res chain seq x y z
N MET A 1 4.70 -9.32 28.16
CA MET A 1 5.02 -9.38 27.55
C MET A 1 4.91 -8.77 26.59
N GLN A 2 5.11 -8.37 25.90
CA GLN A 2 5.10 -7.78 25.04
C GLN A 2 4.95 -8.08 23.94
N HIS A 3 4.63 -7.58 23.20
CA HIS A 3 4.45 -7.86 22.13
C HIS A 3 4.93 -7.21 21.26
N PRO A 4 5.18 -7.58 20.64
CA PRO A 4 5.80 -7.13 19.70
C PRO A 4 5.20 -6.30 18.84
N HIS A 5 4.99 -5.96 18.41
CA HIS A 5 4.58 -5.38 17.75
C HIS A 5 4.08 -5.29 16.83
N ALA A 6 3.80 -5.50 16.68
CA ALA A 6 2.71 -5.28 15.93
C ALA A 6 2.96 -4.22 14.95
N THR A 7 2.20 -4.09 13.96
CA THR A 7 2.35 -3.03 13.02
C THR A 7 2.22 -1.73 13.78
N PRO A 8 3.33 -1.12 14.08
CA PRO A 8 3.32 -0.13 15.14
C PRO A 8 2.51 1.09 14.82
N ASP A 9 2.48 1.49 13.58
CA ASP A 9 1.93 2.79 13.30
C ASP A 9 0.57 2.78 12.69
N LEU A 10 0.03 1.60 12.48
CA LEU A 10 -1.34 1.51 12.04
C LEU A 10 -2.22 1.43 13.26
N PRO A 11 -3.21 2.31 13.40
CA PRO A 11 -4.11 2.21 14.54
C PRO A 11 -4.84 0.87 14.50
N PRO A 12 -5.25 0.39 15.64
CA PRO A 12 -6.03 -0.83 15.66
C PRO A 12 -7.28 -0.65 14.82
N ILE A 13 -7.50 -1.59 13.93
CA ILE A 13 -8.69 -1.61 13.11
C ILE A 13 -9.53 -2.75 13.64
N LEU A 14 -10.77 -2.44 13.96
CA LEU A 14 -11.67 -3.47 14.45
C LEU A 14 -12.09 -4.30 13.25
N ASN A 15 -11.58 -5.52 13.18
CA ASN A 15 -11.85 -6.39 12.05
C ASN A 15 -13.34 -6.60 11.81
N ALA A 16 -14.11 -6.57 12.89
CA ALA A 16 -15.55 -6.76 12.78
C ALA A 16 -16.24 -5.65 12.02
N SER A 17 -15.61 -4.49 11.90
CA SER A 17 -16.21 -3.35 11.20
C SER A 17 -15.80 -3.28 9.72
N LEU A 18 -14.95 -4.19 9.26
CA LEU A 18 -14.49 -4.19 7.88
C LEU A 18 -14.90 -5.49 7.19
N PRO A 19 -15.14 -5.44 5.88
CA PRO A 19 -15.41 -6.66 5.12
C PRO A 19 -14.25 -7.64 5.21
N PRO A 20 -14.52 -8.94 5.12
CA PRO A 20 -13.44 -9.95 5.16
C PRO A 20 -12.48 -9.88 3.98
N SER A 21 -12.82 -9.10 2.96
CA SER A 21 -11.92 -8.91 1.81
C SER A 21 -10.76 -7.97 2.10
N PHE A 22 -10.79 -7.23 3.21
CA PHE A 22 -9.67 -6.34 3.53
C PHE A 22 -8.41 -7.14 3.82
N ARG A 23 -7.29 -6.60 3.33
CA ARG A 23 -5.96 -7.20 3.51
C ARG A 23 -4.96 -6.14 3.90
N GLN A 24 -3.96 -6.57 4.65
CA GLN A 24 -2.76 -5.77 4.85
C GLN A 24 -1.73 -6.27 3.84
N ILE A 25 -1.34 -5.39 2.93
CA ILE A 25 -0.49 -5.71 1.80
C ILE A 25 0.86 -5.06 2.02
N ARG A 26 1.93 -5.85 1.93
CA ARG A 26 3.28 -5.28 2.00
C ARG A 26 3.91 -5.34 0.62
N LEU A 27 4.43 -4.18 0.20
CA LEU A 27 5.13 -4.02 -1.08
C LEU A 27 6.57 -3.64 -0.76
N GLU A 28 7.54 -4.30 -1.39
CA GLU A 28 8.97 -3.97 -1.21
C GLU A 28 9.60 -3.71 -2.56
N LEU A 29 10.53 -2.76 -2.58
CA LEU A 29 11.20 -2.40 -3.83
C LEU A 29 11.85 -3.62 -4.44
N ALA A 30 11.53 -3.86 -5.70
CA ALA A 30 12.10 -4.95 -6.48
C ALA A 30 13.45 -4.53 -7.05
N ARG A 31 14.07 -5.41 -7.80
CA ARG A 31 15.35 -5.13 -8.43
C ARG A 31 15.24 -3.95 -9.38
N GLU A 32 16.24 -3.09 -9.32
CA GLU A 32 16.36 -2.01 -10.30
C GLU A 32 17.82 -1.54 -10.31
N ALA A 33 18.14 -0.59 -11.17
CA ALA A 33 19.52 -0.18 -11.42
C ALA A 33 20.27 0.21 -10.15
N GLY A 34 19.64 0.96 -9.26
CA GLY A 34 20.27 1.37 -8.02
C GLY A 34 20.20 0.34 -6.92
N HIS A 35 19.44 -0.73 -7.10
CA HIS A 35 19.19 -1.74 -6.08
C HIS A 35 19.09 -3.11 -6.74
N PRO A 36 20.23 -3.71 -7.10
CA PRO A 36 20.20 -4.95 -7.90
C PRO A 36 19.54 -6.14 -7.19
N GLU A 37 19.38 -6.07 -5.88
CA GLU A 37 18.70 -7.14 -5.12
C GLU A 37 17.42 -6.64 -4.45
N GLY A 38 16.95 -5.46 -4.86
CA GLY A 38 15.80 -4.85 -4.21
C GLY A 38 16.21 -4.15 -2.92
N GLU A 39 15.23 -3.71 -2.15
CA GLU A 39 15.49 -3.02 -0.90
C GLU A 39 14.29 -3.17 0.02
N HIS A 40 14.48 -3.89 1.12
CA HIS A 40 13.42 -4.11 2.10
C HIS A 40 12.98 -2.82 2.79
N GLY A 41 13.90 -1.89 2.98
CA GLY A 41 13.61 -0.64 3.67
C GLY A 41 12.86 0.37 2.83
N ILE A 42 12.70 0.11 1.53
CA ILE A 42 11.88 0.94 0.65
C ILE A 42 10.61 0.15 0.38
N ALA A 43 9.55 0.50 1.09
CA ALA A 43 8.38 -0.36 1.12
C ALA A 43 7.12 0.45 1.38
N TYR A 44 5.98 -0.20 1.20
CA TYR A 44 4.68 0.34 1.57
C TYR A 44 3.90 -0.76 2.29
N VAL A 45 3.13 -0.34 3.28
CA VAL A 45 2.13 -1.20 3.91
C VAL A 45 0.77 -0.58 3.64
N LEU A 46 -0.10 -1.32 2.99
CA LEU A 46 -1.37 -0.81 2.47
C LEU A 46 -2.51 -1.65 3.02
N LEU A 47 -3.56 -0.99 3.51
CA LEU A 47 -4.81 -1.66 3.86
C LEU A 47 -5.82 -1.40 2.76
N ALA A 48 -6.33 -2.44 2.14
CA ALA A 48 -7.28 -2.29 1.06
C ALA A 48 -8.14 -3.55 0.88
N PRO A 49 -9.36 -3.39 0.36
CA PRO A 49 -10.19 -4.53 0.05
C PRO A 49 -9.78 -5.11 -1.30
N LEU A 50 -9.59 -6.42 -1.35
CA LEU A 50 -9.22 -7.09 -2.58
C LEU A 50 -10.35 -8.01 -3.04
N ALA A 51 -10.62 -8.00 -4.33
CA ALA A 51 -11.54 -8.94 -4.95
C ALA A 51 -10.89 -10.34 -4.98
N ALA A 52 -11.66 -11.33 -5.35
CA ALA A 52 -11.17 -12.70 -5.36
C ALA A 52 -9.96 -12.89 -6.25
N ASP A 53 -9.82 -12.09 -7.29
CA ASP A 53 -8.69 -12.19 -8.22
C ASP A 53 -7.49 -11.35 -7.78
N GLY A 54 -7.56 -10.69 -6.63
CA GLY A 54 -6.46 -9.89 -6.09
C GLY A 54 -6.47 -8.43 -6.50
N ARG A 55 -7.43 -8.00 -7.29
CA ARG A 55 -7.53 -6.59 -7.65
C ARG A 55 -8.20 -5.80 -6.54
N ILE A 56 -7.85 -4.52 -6.43
CA ILE A 56 -8.53 -3.64 -5.48
C ILE A 56 -9.98 -3.51 -5.88
N ASP A 57 -10.89 -3.66 -4.92
CA ASP A 57 -12.33 -3.57 -5.14
C ASP A 57 -12.78 -2.13 -4.94
N PRO A 58 -13.12 -1.40 -6.02
CA PRO A 58 -13.46 0.02 -5.88
C PRO A 58 -14.74 0.27 -5.10
N ALA A 59 -15.70 -0.64 -5.19
CA ALA A 59 -16.97 -0.45 -4.48
C ALA A 59 -16.77 -0.53 -2.97
N GLN A 60 -16.01 -1.52 -2.52
CA GLN A 60 -15.72 -1.65 -1.09
C GLN A 60 -14.77 -0.55 -0.61
N TRP A 61 -13.83 -0.13 -1.45
CA TRP A 61 -12.99 1.00 -1.13
C TRP A 61 -13.85 2.24 -0.86
N LYS A 62 -14.84 2.48 -1.72
CA LYS A 62 -15.67 3.66 -1.59
C LYS A 62 -16.43 3.69 -0.27
N GLU A 63 -16.86 2.54 0.21
CA GLU A 63 -17.60 2.43 1.47
C GLU A 63 -16.70 2.54 2.69
N HIS A 64 -15.39 2.28 2.52
CA HIS A 64 -14.47 2.21 3.66
C HIS A 64 -13.17 2.96 3.41
N ARG A 65 -13.24 4.08 2.68
CA ARG A 65 -12.00 4.76 2.25
C ARG A 65 -11.14 5.24 3.41
N GLU A 66 -11.74 5.56 4.54
CA GLU A 66 -10.93 6.01 5.68
C GLU A 66 -10.11 4.90 6.29
N ALA A 67 -10.48 3.65 6.03
CA ALA A 67 -9.70 2.51 6.48
C ALA A 67 -8.64 2.09 5.46
N CYS A 68 -8.67 2.63 4.25
CA CYS A 68 -7.71 2.26 3.22
C CYS A 68 -6.47 3.13 3.34
N ARG A 69 -5.62 2.77 4.29
CA ARG A 69 -4.48 3.56 4.70
C ARG A 69 -3.21 3.00 4.10
N VAL A 70 -2.22 3.86 3.95
CA VAL A 70 -0.90 3.45 3.48
C VAL A 70 0.15 4.04 4.40
N VAL A 71 1.21 3.26 4.65
CA VAL A 71 2.41 3.76 5.32
C VAL A 71 3.56 3.57 4.35
N ARG A 72 4.23 4.67 4.05
CA ARG A 72 5.41 4.71 3.20
C ARG A 72 6.64 4.55 4.08
N LEU A 73 7.46 3.55 3.80
CA LEU A 73 8.63 3.23 4.61
C LEU A 73 9.89 3.50 3.82
N ARG A 74 10.88 4.12 4.49
CA ARG A 74 12.19 4.40 3.88
C ARG A 74 13.29 3.97 4.84
N PRO A 75 14.52 3.75 4.32
CA PRO A 75 15.63 3.36 5.18
C PRO A 75 15.85 4.40 6.29
N GLY A 76 16.31 3.92 7.43
CA GLY A 76 16.51 4.78 8.58
C GLY A 76 15.29 4.91 9.47
N GLY A 77 14.20 4.19 9.15
CA GLY A 77 13.00 4.19 9.98
C GLY A 77 12.01 5.30 9.65
N GLU A 78 12.26 6.04 8.58
CA GLU A 78 11.35 7.11 8.19
C GLU A 78 10.02 6.52 7.72
N GLN A 79 8.93 7.03 8.26
CA GLN A 79 7.58 6.54 7.93
C GLN A 79 6.67 7.72 7.64
N THR A 80 5.82 7.58 6.63
CA THR A 80 4.87 8.61 6.26
C THR A 80 3.51 7.97 6.03
N ALA A 81 2.50 8.49 6.71
CA ALA A 81 1.14 7.94 6.64
C ALA A 81 0.32 8.65 5.59
N GLY A 82 -0.57 7.92 4.97
CA GLY A 82 -1.47 8.47 3.97
C GLY A 82 -2.65 7.55 3.73
N HIS A 83 -3.33 7.80 2.63
CA HIS A 83 -4.52 7.04 2.26
C HIS A 83 -4.47 6.67 0.79
N LEU A 84 -5.06 5.53 0.48
CA LEU A 84 -5.30 5.12 -0.91
C LEU A 84 -6.50 5.90 -1.43
N VAL A 85 -6.33 6.62 -2.52
CA VAL A 85 -7.41 7.40 -3.13
C VAL A 85 -7.66 6.94 -4.55
N HIS A 86 -8.92 7.01 -4.95
CA HIS A 86 -9.36 6.65 -6.30
C HIS A 86 -9.75 7.94 -6.98
N ARG A 87 -9.04 8.30 -8.03
CA ARG A 87 -9.22 9.59 -8.68
C ARG A 87 -10.24 9.50 -9.80
N PRO A 88 -10.82 10.64 -10.19
CA PRO A 88 -11.65 10.67 -11.39
C PRO A 88 -10.86 10.09 -12.56
N GLY A 89 -11.52 9.28 -13.39
CA GLY A 89 -10.86 8.60 -14.49
C GLY A 89 -10.39 7.20 -14.14
N GLY A 90 -10.51 6.79 -12.85
CA GLY A 90 -10.28 5.41 -12.45
C GLY A 90 -8.87 5.08 -12.00
N SER A 91 -7.98 6.07 -11.87
CA SER A 91 -6.63 5.79 -11.41
C SER A 91 -6.55 5.78 -9.88
N TRP A 92 -5.55 5.08 -9.35
CA TRP A 92 -5.30 5.01 -7.91
C TRP A 92 -4.05 5.79 -7.57
N ALA A 93 -4.00 6.32 -6.34
CA ALA A 93 -2.83 7.03 -5.86
C ALA A 93 -2.74 6.93 -4.35
N PHE A 94 -1.55 7.17 -3.82
CA PHE A 94 -1.34 7.35 -2.37
C PHE A 94 -1.28 8.84 -2.10
N HIS A 95 -2.12 9.32 -1.22
CA HIS A 95 -2.16 10.72 -0.81
C HIS A 95 -1.68 10.82 0.63
N TYR A 96 -0.66 11.65 0.89
CA TYR A 96 -0.03 11.74 2.20
C TYR A 96 -0.58 12.91 3.01
N GLU A 97 -0.47 12.80 4.33
CA GLU A 97 -0.97 13.82 5.22
C GLU A 97 -0.20 15.13 5.03
N ASP A 98 -0.84 16.24 5.34
CA ASP A 98 -0.31 17.56 5.01
C ASP A 98 1.06 17.82 5.60
N GLU A 99 1.30 17.38 6.83
CA GLU A 99 2.58 17.68 7.46
C GLU A 99 3.75 16.95 6.81
N ALA A 100 3.48 15.99 5.96
CA ALA A 100 4.54 15.27 5.26
C ALA A 100 5.07 16.05 4.06
N HIS A 101 4.27 16.94 3.51
CA HIS A 101 4.63 17.75 2.33
C HIS A 101 5.10 16.89 1.15
N LEU A 102 4.65 15.65 1.08
CA LEU A 102 4.98 14.78 -0.03
C LEU A 102 3.89 14.85 -1.09
N PRO A 103 4.28 14.90 -2.36
CA PRO A 103 3.28 14.82 -3.43
C PRO A 103 2.65 13.44 -3.47
N ASP A 104 1.50 13.35 -4.09
CA ASP A 104 0.84 12.07 -4.30
C ASP A 104 1.72 11.15 -5.13
N GLU A 105 1.65 9.86 -4.84
CA GLU A 105 2.35 8.84 -5.62
C GLU A 105 1.33 8.00 -6.36
N ALA A 106 1.45 7.93 -7.68
CA ALA A 106 0.46 7.27 -8.50
C ALA A 106 0.73 5.76 -8.57
N GLY A 107 -0.34 4.98 -8.38
CA GLY A 107 -0.28 3.55 -8.60
C GLY A 107 -0.48 3.27 -10.08
N TYR A 108 0.61 2.97 -10.76
CA TYR A 108 0.61 2.78 -12.21
C TYR A 108 -0.16 1.52 -12.56
N HIS A 109 -1.27 1.65 -13.27
CA HIS A 109 -2.14 0.54 -13.68
C HIS A 109 -2.69 -0.29 -12.51
N PHE A 110 -2.82 0.31 -11.32
CA PHE A 110 -3.33 -0.43 -10.15
C PHE A 110 -4.71 -1.05 -10.40
N THR A 111 -5.49 -0.48 -11.30
CA THR A 111 -6.80 -1.03 -11.64
C THR A 111 -6.69 -2.46 -12.18
N ASP A 112 -5.60 -2.74 -12.89
CA ASP A 112 -5.40 -4.03 -13.54
C ASP A 112 -4.45 -4.94 -12.79
N GLU A 113 -3.75 -4.43 -11.79
CA GLU A 113 -2.75 -5.20 -11.07
C GLU A 113 -3.40 -6.08 -10.01
N ARG A 114 -2.81 -7.24 -9.83
CA ARG A 114 -3.26 -8.17 -8.81
C ARG A 114 -2.29 -8.16 -7.64
N PHE A 115 -2.82 -7.88 -6.46
CA PHE A 115 -2.01 -7.80 -5.25
C PHE A 115 -1.93 -9.17 -4.61
N VAL A 116 -1.21 -10.06 -5.28
CA VAL A 116 -1.01 -11.44 -4.88
C VAL A 116 0.48 -11.64 -4.62
N PRO A 117 0.87 -12.32 -3.54
CA PRO A 117 2.30 -12.48 -3.23
C PRO A 117 3.07 -13.03 -4.43
N GLY A 118 4.19 -12.38 -4.72
CA GLY A 118 5.03 -12.73 -5.86
C GLY A 118 4.76 -11.91 -7.10
N GLU A 119 3.65 -11.21 -7.18
CA GLU A 119 3.34 -10.34 -8.30
C GLU A 119 4.03 -9.00 -8.12
N TYR A 120 4.10 -8.24 -9.21
CA TYR A 120 4.77 -6.93 -9.22
C TYR A 120 3.78 -5.84 -9.53
N VAL A 121 3.95 -4.71 -8.88
CA VAL A 121 3.15 -3.51 -9.14
C VAL A 121 4.12 -2.34 -9.28
N ALA A 122 3.71 -1.28 -9.97
CA ALA A 122 4.56 -0.13 -10.18
C ALA A 122 3.96 1.10 -9.53
N ILE A 123 4.82 1.93 -8.95
CA ILE A 123 4.43 3.17 -8.28
C ILE A 123 5.29 4.28 -8.82
N ARG A 124 4.65 5.39 -9.22
CA ARG A 124 5.36 6.56 -9.70
C ARG A 124 5.63 7.48 -8.53
N ASP A 125 6.89 7.70 -8.27
CA ASP A 125 7.37 8.52 -7.16
C ASP A 125 8.24 9.61 -7.73
N ASP A 126 7.82 10.87 -7.58
CA ASP A 126 8.59 12.03 -8.01
C ASP A 126 9.01 11.92 -9.48
N GLY A 127 8.09 11.49 -10.32
CA GLY A 127 8.34 11.40 -11.76
C GLY A 127 8.97 10.10 -12.20
N ASP A 128 9.54 9.32 -11.28
CA ASP A 128 10.19 8.05 -11.61
C ASP A 128 9.24 6.90 -11.30
N LEU A 129 9.28 5.90 -12.16
CA LEU A 129 8.47 4.70 -12.00
C LEU A 129 9.31 3.60 -11.39
N HIS A 130 8.88 3.07 -10.25
CA HIS A 130 9.58 2.01 -9.55
C HIS A 130 8.70 0.78 -9.45
N THR A 131 9.32 -0.38 -9.55
CA THR A 131 8.61 -1.66 -9.44
C THR A 131 8.73 -2.20 -8.03
N PHE A 132 7.62 -2.63 -7.47
CA PHE A 132 7.56 -3.21 -6.14
C PHE A 132 7.02 -4.62 -6.25
N ARG A 133 7.52 -5.51 -5.39
CA ARG A 133 7.02 -6.88 -5.32
C ARG A 133 6.03 -6.98 -4.17
N VAL A 134 4.92 -7.65 -4.42
CA VAL A 134 3.96 -7.95 -3.36
C VAL A 134 4.58 -9.07 -2.52
N VAL A 135 4.90 -8.76 -1.27
CA VAL A 135 5.56 -9.70 -0.37
C VAL A 135 4.54 -10.51 0.40
N SER A 136 3.49 -9.85 0.85
CA SER A 136 2.47 -10.53 1.64
C SER A 136 1.13 -9.83 1.51
N THR A 137 0.06 -10.62 1.66
CA THR A 137 -1.30 -10.10 1.77
C THR A 137 -1.93 -10.86 2.94
N ALA A 138 -2.03 -10.20 4.08
CA ALA A 138 -2.50 -10.84 5.30
C ALA A 138 -3.92 -10.39 5.63
N ARG A 139 -4.70 -11.29 6.19
CA ARG A 139 -6.02 -10.93 6.72
C ARG A 139 -5.84 -10.05 7.95
N LEU A 140 -6.81 -9.18 8.13
CA LEU A 140 -6.79 -8.31 9.30
C LEU A 140 -7.28 -9.03 10.55
#